data_e1c42d52f7c63612b844e9e15ffd5317
#
_entry.id   e1c42d52f7c63612b844e9e15ffd5317
#
_cell.length_a   1.000
_cell.length_b   1.000
_cell.length_c   1.000
_cell.angle_alpha   90.00
_cell.angle_beta   90.00
_cell.angle_gamma   90.00
#
_symmetry.space_group_name_H-M   'P 1'
#
loop_
_entity.id
_entity.type
_entity.pdbx_description
1 polymer ?
#
loop_
_entity_poly.entity_id
_entity_poly.type
_entity_poly.pdbx_seq_one_letter_code
_entity_poly.pdbx_strand_id
1 'polypeptide(L)'
;MKLRSLSIGLLVTVAPLLFADRPAQAEALRTNGAPLAIPTFHCLGLYWSPPGGAPDKDVLVRYRQQGAFQWNEALRMWYNPIPETDEDLTDYRGSIVHLSPATTYEVQLTLAGTSTTTTLTATTWSEDFPVGKTVRLRDSDTPLAITESGAPEAYRVYDGRGATIDVRHRYDNCITIDASYVIVRGLTLKGAGATDNSSSKPIGAILITGGHDIVIENCDISDWGRLDDKTGFGFNYESAIFSRAASLQRLVIQRCKLHDPSFDGSNWYEPTYPTHSRGPQCISLFNAGGNHVIRYNECWSDMEHMFNDIIGGGSNGSYRGSPGPDSDIYGNFVSHCWDDGLEVEGGSRNVRVWDNYITQCMMMIGNAADSIGPLYIWRNVCARSQRQPGPNTRGGNFLKMGYAGGEQWMTGHMYIFHNTIFQSDEWLPTGALGGNRIVKHTVSRNNILHVRSPDNHSASDNKRNIDNDYDYDLFNGQIPTGQEAHGVRGEPIYAEGAGLDPATRVGHFQLAPGSPGASAGQVIPNFSDGYIGTAPDIGAHQHGGPPIQYGVGASQR
;
A
#
# COMPACT_ATOMS: atom_id res chain seq x y z
N MET A 1 -34.34 -43.80 -19.83
CA MET A 1 -34.86 -42.96 -18.76
C MET A 1 -33.72 -42.05 -18.35
N LYS A 2 -33.70 -40.80 -18.85
CA LYS A 2 -32.61 -39.84 -18.62
C LYS A 2 -33.06 -38.91 -17.47
N LEU A 3 -32.39 -38.99 -16.34
CA LEU A 3 -32.53 -38.00 -15.27
C LEU A 3 -31.77 -36.72 -15.66
N ARG A 4 -32.50 -35.62 -15.70
CA ARG A 4 -31.92 -34.26 -15.80
C ARG A 4 -31.68 -33.76 -14.39
N SER A 5 -30.43 -33.39 -14.09
CA SER A 5 -30.11 -32.66 -12.86
C SER A 5 -30.48 -31.19 -13.05
N LEU A 6 -31.36 -30.69 -12.16
CA LEU A 6 -31.62 -29.25 -12.02
C LEU A 6 -30.58 -28.65 -11.09
N SER A 7 -29.78 -27.73 -11.63
CA SER A 7 -28.94 -26.88 -10.81
C SER A 7 -29.74 -25.65 -10.42
N ILE A 8 -30.02 -25.50 -9.14
CA ILE A 8 -30.65 -24.30 -8.55
C ILE A 8 -29.50 -23.32 -8.26
N GLY A 9 -29.37 -22.31 -9.09
CA GLY A 9 -28.52 -21.17 -8.82
C GLY A 9 -29.17 -20.24 -7.79
N LEU A 10 -28.55 -20.11 -6.63
CA LEU A 10 -28.97 -19.16 -5.62
C LEU A 10 -28.47 -17.75 -6.04
N LEU A 11 -29.40 -16.94 -6.56
CA LEU A 11 -29.17 -15.53 -6.86
C LEU A 11 -29.22 -14.75 -5.54
N VAL A 12 -28.08 -14.37 -4.99
CA VAL A 12 -28.04 -13.42 -3.88
C VAL A 12 -28.22 -12.02 -4.48
N THR A 13 -29.41 -11.50 -4.41
CA THR A 13 -29.71 -10.10 -4.73
C THR A 13 -29.22 -9.22 -3.60
N VAL A 14 -28.09 -8.55 -3.82
CA VAL A 14 -27.64 -7.43 -2.98
C VAL A 14 -28.50 -6.22 -3.36
N ALA A 15 -29.38 -5.79 -2.46
CA ALA A 15 -30.14 -4.57 -2.65
C ALA A 15 -29.19 -3.35 -2.66
N PRO A 16 -29.37 -2.38 -3.57
CA PRO A 16 -28.59 -1.16 -3.56
C PRO A 16 -28.99 -0.30 -2.35
N LEU A 17 -28.07 -0.11 -1.42
CA LEU A 17 -28.17 0.91 -0.40
C LEU A 17 -28.07 2.28 -1.08
N LEU A 18 -29.13 3.05 -1.01
CA LEU A 18 -29.21 4.44 -1.44
C LEU A 18 -28.17 5.27 -0.64
N PHE A 19 -27.18 5.78 -1.33
CA PHE A 19 -26.15 6.67 -0.79
C PHE A 19 -26.69 8.09 -0.75
N ALA A 20 -27.03 8.57 0.42
CA ALA A 20 -27.11 9.99 0.75
C ALA A 20 -25.84 10.34 1.53
N ASP A 21 -25.22 11.44 1.13
CA ASP A 21 -24.00 12.10 1.62
C ASP A 21 -22.74 11.80 0.82
N ARG A 22 -22.51 12.61 -0.21
CA ARG A 22 -21.21 12.79 -0.85
C ARG A 22 -20.29 13.52 0.14
N PRO A 23 -19.09 13.01 0.43
CA PRO A 23 -18.13 13.80 1.19
C PRO A 23 -17.71 15.04 0.38
N ALA A 24 -17.62 16.18 1.04
CA ALA A 24 -17.28 17.49 0.46
C ALA A 24 -15.99 17.51 -0.40
N GLN A 25 -15.14 16.50 -0.27
CA GLN A 25 -13.89 16.35 -1.01
C GLN A 25 -14.08 15.77 -2.43
N ALA A 26 -15.10 14.96 -2.68
CA ALA A 26 -15.41 14.48 -4.05
C ALA A 26 -15.89 15.66 -4.93
N GLU A 27 -16.52 16.66 -4.34
CA GLU A 27 -16.92 17.90 -5.02
C GLU A 27 -15.74 18.84 -5.31
N ALA A 28 -14.69 18.83 -4.44
CA ALA A 28 -13.49 19.64 -4.60
C ALA A 28 -12.56 19.14 -5.71
N LEU A 29 -12.61 17.86 -6.09
CA LEU A 29 -11.80 17.28 -7.17
C LEU A 29 -12.30 17.63 -8.57
N ARG A 30 -13.44 18.25 -8.71
CA ARG A 30 -13.88 18.87 -9.97
C ARG A 30 -13.07 20.14 -10.20
N THR A 31 -11.87 19.98 -10.69
CA THR A 31 -11.03 21.14 -11.03
C THR A 31 -11.59 21.83 -12.28
N ASN A 32 -12.51 22.75 -12.17
CA ASN A 32 -13.04 23.57 -13.29
C ASN A 32 -11.93 24.30 -14.08
N GLY A 33 -10.97 23.54 -14.61
CA GLY A 33 -9.75 24.03 -15.26
C GLY A 33 -8.61 24.46 -14.33
N ALA A 34 -8.84 24.58 -13.02
CA ALA A 34 -7.78 24.88 -12.05
C ALA A 34 -7.07 23.58 -11.59
N PRO A 35 -5.74 23.55 -11.48
CA PRO A 35 -5.04 22.39 -10.94
C PRO A 35 -5.22 22.27 -9.43
N LEU A 36 -5.11 21.04 -8.92
CA LEU A 36 -5.15 20.73 -7.50
C LEU A 36 -3.94 19.86 -7.11
N ALA A 37 -3.39 20.09 -5.92
CA ALA A 37 -2.40 19.23 -5.30
C ALA A 37 -2.87 18.80 -3.92
N ILE A 38 -2.81 17.49 -3.64
CA ILE A 38 -3.14 16.88 -2.36
C ILE A 38 -1.83 16.45 -1.68
N PRO A 39 -1.41 17.10 -0.60
CA PRO A 39 -0.15 16.81 0.05
C PRO A 39 -0.22 15.64 1.03
N THR A 40 0.94 14.99 1.23
CA THR A 40 1.31 14.21 2.39
C THR A 40 2.63 14.75 2.94
N PHE A 41 3.40 13.98 3.75
CA PHE A 41 4.71 14.44 4.24
C PHE A 41 5.75 14.59 3.11
N HIS A 42 5.72 13.71 2.10
CA HIS A 42 6.78 13.58 1.11
C HIS A 42 6.29 13.55 -0.33
N CYS A 43 4.99 13.70 -0.53
CA CYS A 43 4.40 13.61 -1.85
C CYS A 43 3.32 14.66 -2.08
N LEU A 44 3.05 14.93 -3.37
CA LEU A 44 1.89 15.70 -3.84
C LEU A 44 1.15 14.85 -4.87
N GLY A 45 -0.11 14.51 -4.62
CA GLY A 45 -1.02 13.98 -5.63
C GLY A 45 -1.55 15.13 -6.49
N LEU A 46 -1.39 15.07 -7.79
CA LEU A 46 -1.73 16.12 -8.74
C LEU A 46 -2.97 15.77 -9.55
N TYR A 47 -3.82 16.76 -9.79
CA TYR A 47 -5.05 16.67 -10.55
C TYR A 47 -5.22 17.90 -11.43
N TRP A 48 -5.57 17.72 -12.72
CA TRP A 48 -5.81 18.82 -13.63
C TRP A 48 -6.66 18.40 -14.82
N SER A 49 -7.62 19.26 -15.22
CA SER A 49 -8.42 19.15 -16.45
C SER A 49 -8.16 20.36 -17.32
N PRO A 50 -7.06 20.40 -18.11
CA PRO A 50 -6.74 21.55 -18.94
C PRO A 50 -7.69 21.69 -20.14
N PRO A 51 -7.99 22.88 -20.59
CA PRO A 51 -8.65 23.09 -21.88
C PRO A 51 -7.87 22.42 -23.02
N GLY A 52 -8.54 21.58 -23.80
CA GLY A 52 -7.91 20.82 -24.89
C GLY A 52 -7.10 19.61 -24.47
N GLY A 53 -7.28 19.13 -23.22
CA GLY A 53 -6.79 17.83 -22.78
C GLY A 53 -7.38 16.70 -23.62
N ALA A 54 -6.60 15.65 -23.87
CA ALA A 54 -6.98 14.49 -24.67
C ALA A 54 -6.07 13.29 -24.39
N PRO A 55 -6.50 12.04 -24.66
CA PRO A 55 -5.72 10.83 -24.40
C PRO A 55 -4.37 10.77 -25.10
N ASP A 56 -4.23 11.47 -26.23
CA ASP A 56 -3.00 11.54 -27.04
C ASP A 56 -2.05 12.69 -26.64
N LYS A 57 -2.34 13.37 -25.55
CA LYS A 57 -1.53 14.47 -25.04
C LYS A 57 -1.09 14.19 -23.61
N ASP A 58 0.18 14.40 -23.34
CA ASP A 58 0.74 14.33 -22.00
C ASP A 58 0.61 15.67 -21.27
N VAL A 59 0.60 15.64 -19.95
CA VAL A 59 0.88 16.79 -19.11
C VAL A 59 2.28 16.67 -18.53
N LEU A 60 3.16 17.59 -18.91
CA LEU A 60 4.52 17.70 -18.39
C LEU A 60 4.47 18.35 -17.01
N VAL A 61 5.26 17.83 -16.08
CA VAL A 61 5.32 18.27 -14.68
C VAL A 61 6.73 18.73 -14.35
N ARG A 62 6.84 19.98 -13.86
CA ARG A 62 8.06 20.48 -13.24
C ARG A 62 7.75 21.04 -11.87
N TYR A 63 8.68 20.93 -10.94
CA TYR A 63 8.51 21.42 -9.59
C TYR A 63 9.80 22.01 -9.04
N ARG A 64 9.67 22.86 -8.03
CA ARG A 64 10.79 23.39 -7.27
C ARG A 64 10.33 23.78 -5.87
N GLN A 65 11.23 23.80 -4.93
CA GLN A 65 10.98 24.47 -3.65
C GLN A 65 10.72 25.96 -3.93
N GLN A 66 9.72 26.54 -3.26
CA GLN A 66 9.35 27.94 -3.48
C GLN A 66 10.56 28.87 -3.27
N GLY A 67 10.83 29.70 -4.25
CA GLY A 67 11.97 30.60 -4.26
C GLY A 67 13.29 30.00 -4.78
N ALA A 68 13.37 28.71 -5.07
CA ALA A 68 14.51 28.11 -5.74
C ALA A 68 14.58 28.52 -7.22
N PHE A 69 15.79 28.65 -7.78
CA PHE A 69 15.96 28.99 -9.19
C PHE A 69 15.76 27.79 -10.12
N GLN A 70 16.21 26.61 -9.69
CA GLN A 70 16.20 25.41 -10.52
C GLN A 70 14.86 24.70 -10.44
N TRP A 71 14.35 24.30 -11.60
CA TRP A 71 13.22 23.41 -11.72
C TRP A 71 13.71 21.97 -11.88
N ASN A 72 13.06 21.05 -11.16
CA ASN A 72 13.20 19.62 -11.33
C ASN A 72 12.05 19.11 -12.21
N GLU A 73 12.30 18.03 -12.93
CA GLU A 73 11.26 17.34 -13.68
C GLU A 73 10.68 16.20 -12.85
N ALA A 74 9.40 15.92 -13.04
CA ALA A 74 8.71 14.74 -12.49
C ALA A 74 8.09 13.91 -13.62
N LEU A 75 7.54 12.74 -13.27
CA LEU A 75 6.79 11.96 -14.24
C LEU A 75 5.61 12.78 -14.80
N ARG A 76 5.30 12.52 -16.06
CA ARG A 76 4.13 13.09 -16.71
C ARG A 76 2.87 12.61 -16.03
N MET A 77 1.84 13.46 -15.99
CA MET A 77 0.53 13.03 -15.51
C MET A 77 -0.12 12.15 -16.56
N TRP A 78 -0.77 11.12 -16.07
CA TRP A 78 -1.46 10.16 -16.90
C TRP A 78 -2.91 10.61 -17.18
N TYR A 79 -3.34 10.46 -18.44
CA TYR A 79 -4.72 10.73 -18.81
C TYR A 79 -5.65 9.63 -18.31
N ASN A 80 -6.72 10.04 -17.65
CA ASN A 80 -7.72 9.14 -17.13
C ASN A 80 -8.57 8.53 -18.27
N PRO A 81 -8.51 7.22 -18.54
CA PRO A 81 -9.31 6.62 -19.60
C PRO A 81 -10.73 6.32 -19.15
N ILE A 82 -11.06 6.53 -17.87
CA ILE A 82 -12.36 6.22 -17.31
C ILE A 82 -13.23 7.48 -17.43
N PRO A 83 -14.13 7.54 -18.43
CA PRO A 83 -15.09 8.61 -18.50
C PRO A 83 -16.10 8.39 -17.39
N GLU A 84 -16.25 9.32 -16.48
CA GLU A 84 -17.37 9.39 -15.54
C GLU A 84 -17.46 8.23 -14.53
N THR A 85 -16.55 8.19 -13.58
CA THR A 85 -16.90 7.65 -12.27
C THR A 85 -17.42 8.81 -11.43
N ASP A 86 -18.40 8.58 -10.59
CA ASP A 86 -18.89 9.57 -9.61
C ASP A 86 -17.80 10.02 -8.62
N GLU A 87 -16.62 9.39 -8.67
CA GLU A 87 -15.53 9.56 -7.71
C GLU A 87 -14.44 10.53 -8.18
N ASP A 88 -14.19 10.63 -9.48
CA ASP A 88 -13.15 11.52 -10.02
C ASP A 88 -13.43 11.89 -11.47
N LEU A 89 -13.63 13.18 -11.72
CA LEU A 89 -13.90 13.74 -13.04
C LEU A 89 -12.68 14.47 -13.63
N THR A 90 -11.48 14.24 -13.08
CA THR A 90 -10.25 14.90 -13.53
C THR A 90 -9.65 14.16 -14.72
N ASP A 91 -9.26 14.91 -15.77
CA ASP A 91 -8.67 14.33 -16.98
C ASP A 91 -7.28 13.76 -16.74
N TYR A 92 -6.45 14.43 -15.93
CA TYR A 92 -5.07 14.03 -15.68
C TYR A 92 -4.77 13.88 -14.19
N ARG A 93 -4.02 12.84 -13.87
CA ARG A 93 -3.52 12.55 -12.52
C ARG A 93 -2.05 12.19 -12.53
N GLY A 94 -1.35 12.51 -11.44
CA GLY A 94 0.05 12.16 -11.25
C GLY A 94 0.51 12.43 -9.83
N SER A 95 1.75 12.10 -9.52
CA SER A 95 2.35 12.41 -8.21
C SER A 95 3.76 12.94 -8.36
N ILE A 96 4.14 13.86 -7.46
CA ILE A 96 5.52 14.23 -7.18
C ILE A 96 5.90 13.56 -5.86
N VAL A 97 7.07 12.93 -5.81
CA VAL A 97 7.55 12.16 -4.65
C VAL A 97 8.90 12.70 -4.15
N HIS A 98 9.43 12.15 -3.05
CA HIS A 98 10.72 12.56 -2.45
C HIS A 98 10.80 14.04 -2.05
N LEU A 99 9.70 14.63 -1.63
CA LEU A 99 9.64 16.00 -1.14
C LEU A 99 10.03 16.08 0.35
N SER A 100 10.54 17.24 0.76
CA SER A 100 10.81 17.52 2.18
C SER A 100 9.50 17.88 2.91
N PRO A 101 9.33 17.46 4.17
CA PRO A 101 8.18 17.86 4.98
C PRO A 101 8.16 19.37 5.25
N ALA A 102 6.98 19.90 5.60
CA ALA A 102 6.75 21.31 5.95
C ALA A 102 7.34 22.30 4.92
N THR A 103 7.37 21.90 3.65
CA THR A 103 8.04 22.66 2.59
C THR A 103 7.04 23.04 1.50
N THR A 104 7.05 24.32 1.11
CA THR A 104 6.21 24.81 0.02
C THR A 104 6.91 24.61 -1.32
N TYR A 105 6.20 24.03 -2.25
CA TYR A 105 6.64 23.79 -3.62
C TYR A 105 5.79 24.58 -4.62
N GLU A 106 6.47 25.08 -5.66
CA GLU A 106 5.84 25.56 -6.89
C GLU A 106 5.81 24.40 -7.88
N VAL A 107 4.64 24.13 -8.45
CA VAL A 107 4.43 23.08 -9.44
C VAL A 107 3.93 23.72 -10.73
N GLN A 108 4.59 23.46 -11.84
CA GLN A 108 4.17 23.90 -13.18
C GLN A 108 3.70 22.71 -14.00
N LEU A 109 2.49 22.82 -14.53
CA LEU A 109 1.86 21.85 -15.41
C LEU A 109 1.72 22.43 -16.81
N THR A 110 2.13 21.68 -17.84
CA THR A 110 2.07 22.11 -19.23
C THR A 110 1.46 21.01 -20.09
N LEU A 111 0.36 21.30 -20.79
CA LEU A 111 -0.21 20.38 -21.78
C LEU A 111 0.72 20.32 -22.99
N ALA A 112 1.30 19.15 -23.25
CA ALA A 112 2.33 18.96 -24.28
C ALA A 112 1.83 19.35 -25.67
N GLY A 113 2.73 19.97 -26.45
CA GLY A 113 2.40 20.45 -27.81
C GLY A 113 1.49 21.68 -27.87
N THR A 114 1.21 22.32 -26.74
CA THR A 114 0.38 23.51 -26.64
C THR A 114 1.04 24.63 -25.84
N SER A 115 0.46 25.81 -25.78
CA SER A 115 0.84 26.92 -24.88
C SER A 115 0.10 26.87 -23.54
N THR A 116 -0.75 25.89 -23.31
CA THR A 116 -1.54 25.78 -22.09
C THR A 116 -0.65 25.34 -20.92
N THR A 117 -0.38 26.29 -20.03
CA THR A 117 0.47 26.10 -18.85
C THR A 117 -0.20 26.74 -17.65
N THR A 118 -0.07 26.08 -16.49
CA THR A 118 -0.53 26.61 -15.21
C THR A 118 0.51 26.35 -14.11
N THR A 119 0.44 27.14 -13.05
CA THR A 119 1.31 26.95 -11.88
C THR A 119 0.45 26.98 -10.62
N LEU A 120 0.75 26.09 -9.69
CA LEU A 120 0.14 26.07 -8.37
C LEU A 120 1.22 25.97 -7.29
N THR A 121 0.85 26.28 -6.06
CA THR A 121 1.70 26.07 -4.88
C THR A 121 1.02 25.10 -3.93
N ALA A 122 1.81 24.23 -3.30
CA ALA A 122 1.33 23.33 -2.27
C ALA A 122 2.42 23.14 -1.20
N THR A 123 1.98 22.97 0.04
CA THR A 123 2.89 22.73 1.17
C THR A 123 2.69 21.31 1.67
N THR A 124 3.78 20.55 1.76
CA THR A 124 3.79 19.20 2.35
C THR A 124 3.48 19.27 3.84
N TRP A 125 2.96 18.16 4.39
CA TRP A 125 2.65 18.11 5.82
C TRP A 125 3.90 18.29 6.69
N SER A 126 3.72 18.92 7.85
CA SER A 126 4.74 18.96 8.90
C SER A 126 4.73 17.66 9.69
N GLU A 127 5.91 17.16 10.02
CA GLU A 127 6.06 16.04 10.95
C GLU A 127 5.86 16.46 12.42
N ASP A 128 5.90 17.76 12.70
CA ASP A 128 5.63 18.34 13.99
C ASP A 128 4.14 18.66 14.11
N PHE A 129 3.45 17.91 14.96
CA PHE A 129 2.03 18.14 15.24
C PHE A 129 1.89 19.13 16.40
N PRO A 130 1.15 20.25 16.22
CA PRO A 130 0.95 21.22 17.29
C PRO A 130 0.18 20.62 18.47
N VAL A 131 0.79 20.55 19.66
CA VAL A 131 0.18 19.94 20.85
C VAL A 131 -0.60 20.97 21.62
N GLY A 132 -1.89 20.73 21.82
CA GLY A 132 -2.77 21.47 22.72
C GLY A 132 -2.85 20.81 24.10
N LYS A 133 -3.94 20.10 24.35
CA LYS A 133 -4.17 19.42 25.64
C LYS A 133 -3.62 18.00 25.61
N THR A 134 -2.84 17.62 26.61
CA THR A 134 -2.42 16.24 26.84
C THR A 134 -3.23 15.57 27.94
N VAL A 135 -3.86 14.46 27.64
CA VAL A 135 -4.53 13.54 28.55
C VAL A 135 -3.57 12.39 28.86
N ARG A 136 -3.12 12.30 30.08
CA ARG A 136 -2.26 11.19 30.52
C ARG A 136 -3.09 9.98 30.87
N LEU A 137 -2.81 8.87 30.21
CA LEU A 137 -3.49 7.62 30.44
C LEU A 137 -2.74 6.78 31.50
N ARG A 138 -3.44 5.82 32.06
CA ARG A 138 -2.93 4.84 33.04
C ARG A 138 -3.41 3.47 32.62
N ASP A 139 -2.85 2.43 33.24
CA ASP A 139 -3.31 1.06 33.05
C ASP A 139 -4.82 0.96 33.28
N SER A 140 -5.47 0.20 32.40
CA SER A 140 -6.92 0.00 32.43
C SER A 140 -7.26 -1.39 31.90
N ASP A 141 -8.35 -1.96 32.40
CA ASP A 141 -8.97 -3.16 31.87
C ASP A 141 -10.35 -2.89 31.21
N THR A 142 -10.61 -1.60 30.94
CA THR A 142 -11.82 -1.13 30.25
C THR A 142 -11.47 -0.27 29.05
N PRO A 143 -12.30 -0.28 27.99
CA PRO A 143 -12.06 0.49 26.79
C PRO A 143 -12.02 2.00 27.01
N LEU A 144 -11.25 2.70 26.17
CA LEU A 144 -11.23 4.14 26.07
C LEU A 144 -12.04 4.61 24.86
N ALA A 145 -13.02 5.49 25.07
CA ALA A 145 -13.71 6.19 24.00
C ALA A 145 -13.14 7.61 23.82
N ILE A 146 -12.67 7.93 22.62
CA ILE A 146 -12.13 9.24 22.24
C ILE A 146 -13.17 9.92 21.34
N THR A 147 -13.90 10.90 21.92
CA THR A 147 -14.96 11.66 21.24
C THR A 147 -14.71 13.17 21.27
N GLU A 148 -13.68 13.61 21.99
CA GLU A 148 -13.34 15.02 22.09
C GLU A 148 -12.24 15.38 21.09
N SER A 149 -12.56 16.20 20.12
CA SER A 149 -11.61 16.69 19.12
C SER A 149 -10.64 17.74 19.70
N GLY A 150 -9.46 17.82 19.08
CA GLY A 150 -8.57 18.97 19.20
C GLY A 150 -8.91 20.06 18.18
N ALA A 151 -7.89 20.79 17.72
CA ALA A 151 -7.98 21.79 16.67
C ALA A 151 -6.73 21.73 15.76
N PRO A 152 -6.74 22.32 14.57
CA PRO A 152 -5.60 22.28 13.64
C PRO A 152 -4.27 22.68 14.27
N GLU A 153 -4.27 23.73 15.09
CA GLU A 153 -3.07 24.24 15.76
C GLU A 153 -2.93 23.74 17.23
N ALA A 154 -3.74 22.76 17.64
CA ALA A 154 -3.79 22.30 19.04
C ALA A 154 -4.36 20.89 19.14
N TYR A 155 -3.62 19.89 18.68
CA TYR A 155 -4.03 18.49 18.78
C TYR A 155 -4.25 18.07 20.23
N ARG A 156 -5.28 17.25 20.47
CA ARG A 156 -5.49 16.60 21.76
C ARG A 156 -4.71 15.30 21.81
N VAL A 157 -3.79 15.18 22.74
CA VAL A 157 -2.89 14.04 22.86
C VAL A 157 -3.35 13.11 23.97
N TYR A 158 -3.57 11.84 23.66
CA TYR A 158 -3.79 10.74 24.60
C TYR A 158 -2.48 9.97 24.76
N ASP A 159 -1.74 10.25 25.83
CA ASP A 159 -0.37 9.81 26.05
C ASP A 159 -0.31 8.71 27.12
N GLY A 160 -0.01 7.49 26.72
CA GLY A 160 0.10 6.34 27.61
C GLY A 160 1.40 6.29 28.40
N ARG A 161 2.53 6.73 27.81
CA ARG A 161 3.85 6.59 28.42
C ARG A 161 4.18 5.17 28.86
N GLY A 162 3.77 4.16 28.09
CA GLY A 162 3.91 2.76 28.40
C GLY A 162 2.75 2.17 29.21
N ALA A 163 1.68 2.91 29.47
CA ALA A 163 0.48 2.36 30.08
C ALA A 163 -0.16 1.29 29.20
N THR A 164 -0.78 0.30 29.87
CA THR A 164 -1.44 -0.84 29.24
C THR A 164 -2.96 -0.71 29.33
N ILE A 165 -3.65 -0.88 28.20
CA ILE A 165 -5.08 -1.14 28.16
C ILE A 165 -5.26 -2.60 27.74
N ASP A 166 -5.54 -3.47 28.72
CA ASP A 166 -5.77 -4.91 28.50
C ASP A 166 -7.23 -5.22 28.82
N VAL A 167 -8.04 -5.34 27.77
CA VAL A 167 -9.48 -5.58 27.94
C VAL A 167 -9.81 -7.07 28.13
N ARG A 168 -8.82 -7.97 28.08
CA ARG A 168 -8.90 -9.39 28.44
C ARG A 168 -10.05 -10.13 27.75
N HIS A 169 -10.24 -9.87 26.46
CA HIS A 169 -11.32 -10.44 25.64
C HIS A 169 -12.72 -10.25 26.23
N ARG A 170 -12.94 -9.19 27.02
CA ARG A 170 -14.27 -8.81 27.53
C ARG A 170 -14.94 -7.75 26.68
N TYR A 171 -14.20 -7.11 25.79
CA TYR A 171 -14.67 -6.04 24.93
C TYR A 171 -14.09 -6.20 23.51
N ASP A 172 -14.83 -5.75 22.52
CA ASP A 172 -14.41 -5.81 21.11
C ASP A 172 -13.24 -4.89 20.79
N ASN A 173 -13.06 -3.81 21.54
CA ASN A 173 -12.04 -2.79 21.27
C ASN A 173 -11.32 -2.37 22.55
N CYS A 174 -10.04 -2.00 22.45
CA CYS A 174 -9.33 -1.27 23.50
C CYS A 174 -9.59 0.23 23.41
N ILE A 175 -9.65 0.76 22.20
CA ILE A 175 -9.90 2.19 21.93
C ILE A 175 -10.90 2.33 20.80
N THR A 176 -11.86 3.25 20.95
CA THR A 176 -12.71 3.72 19.86
C THR A 176 -12.47 5.21 19.63
N ILE A 177 -12.29 5.62 18.36
CA ILE A 177 -12.03 7.02 17.99
C ILE A 177 -13.17 7.52 17.08
N ASP A 178 -13.83 8.60 17.51
CA ASP A 178 -14.77 9.40 16.72
C ASP A 178 -14.48 10.88 16.99
N ALA A 179 -13.31 11.34 16.57
CA ALA A 179 -12.81 12.68 16.86
C ALA A 179 -11.76 13.08 15.83
N SER A 180 -11.50 14.37 15.71
CA SER A 180 -10.50 14.95 14.81
C SER A 180 -9.41 15.69 15.57
N TYR A 181 -8.24 15.83 14.96
CA TYR A 181 -7.06 16.47 15.56
C TYR A 181 -6.66 15.80 16.88
N VAL A 182 -6.49 14.48 16.83
CA VAL A 182 -6.11 13.68 18.00
C VAL A 182 -4.83 12.88 17.74
N ILE A 183 -4.03 12.71 18.78
CA ILE A 183 -2.84 11.86 18.80
C ILE A 183 -3.03 10.81 19.90
N VAL A 184 -2.91 9.54 19.54
CA VAL A 184 -2.87 8.41 20.47
C VAL A 184 -1.45 7.84 20.43
N ARG A 185 -0.77 7.80 21.58
CA ARG A 185 0.63 7.36 21.59
C ARG A 185 1.09 6.66 22.85
N GLY A 186 2.13 5.83 22.67
CA GLY A 186 2.88 5.26 23.79
C GLY A 186 2.06 4.31 24.66
N LEU A 187 1.16 3.53 24.06
CA LEU A 187 0.28 2.58 24.72
C LEU A 187 0.63 1.14 24.36
N THR A 188 0.46 0.25 25.32
CA THR A 188 0.32 -1.19 25.06
C THR A 188 -1.15 -1.56 25.05
N LEU A 189 -1.66 -2.16 23.97
CA LEU A 189 -3.07 -2.55 23.80
C LEU A 189 -3.18 -4.06 23.62
N LYS A 190 -4.05 -4.72 24.41
CA LYS A 190 -4.20 -6.18 24.40
C LYS A 190 -5.63 -6.65 24.59
N GLY A 191 -5.89 -7.88 24.14
CA GLY A 191 -7.09 -8.64 24.45
C GLY A 191 -8.36 -8.07 23.82
N ALA A 192 -8.27 -7.38 22.69
CA ALA A 192 -9.45 -6.92 21.95
C ALA A 192 -10.14 -8.09 21.24
N GLY A 193 -11.48 -8.10 21.24
CA GLY A 193 -12.31 -9.18 20.70
C GLY A 193 -13.00 -9.96 21.80
N ALA A 194 -14.25 -9.60 22.11
CA ALA A 194 -15.03 -10.33 23.09
C ALA A 194 -15.28 -11.78 22.66
N THR A 195 -15.25 -12.69 23.62
CA THR A 195 -15.50 -14.14 23.36
C THR A 195 -16.93 -14.43 22.93
N ASP A 196 -17.86 -13.50 23.10
CA ASP A 196 -19.19 -13.58 22.55
C ASP A 196 -19.19 -13.28 21.04
N ASN A 197 -19.22 -14.32 20.22
CA ASN A 197 -19.24 -14.26 18.76
C ASN A 197 -20.59 -13.78 18.17
N SER A 198 -21.46 -13.19 18.95
CA SER A 198 -22.78 -12.70 18.50
C SER A 198 -22.70 -11.51 17.52
N SER A 199 -21.58 -10.77 17.53
CA SER A 199 -21.35 -9.64 16.63
C SER A 199 -20.78 -10.10 15.29
N SER A 200 -21.47 -9.78 14.20
CA SER A 200 -20.96 -9.95 12.83
C SER A 200 -20.09 -8.77 12.34
N LYS A 201 -19.84 -7.79 13.19
CA LYS A 201 -19.05 -6.61 12.82
C LYS A 201 -17.57 -6.88 13.03
N PRO A 202 -16.71 -6.47 12.10
CA PRO A 202 -15.27 -6.47 12.31
C PRO A 202 -14.88 -5.67 13.55
N ILE A 203 -13.84 -6.13 14.23
CA ILE A 203 -13.28 -5.45 15.41
C ILE A 203 -11.94 -4.81 15.07
N GLY A 204 -11.52 -3.86 15.89
CA GLY A 204 -10.16 -3.33 15.90
C GLY A 204 -9.71 -3.10 17.33
N ALA A 205 -8.48 -3.48 17.70
CA ALA A 205 -7.96 -3.05 18.99
C ALA A 205 -8.05 -1.51 19.09
N ILE A 206 -7.77 -0.81 18.00
CA ILE A 206 -8.20 0.59 17.79
C ILE A 206 -9.23 0.60 16.66
N LEU A 207 -10.48 0.93 16.99
CA LEU A 207 -11.57 1.12 16.03
C LEU A 207 -11.78 2.61 15.75
N ILE A 208 -11.65 3.03 14.49
CA ILE A 208 -11.90 4.42 14.07
C ILE A 208 -13.24 4.46 13.34
N THR A 209 -14.20 5.19 13.89
CA THR A 209 -15.56 5.28 13.34
C THR A 209 -15.81 6.57 12.57
N GLY A 210 -14.92 7.55 12.67
CA GLY A 210 -15.00 8.82 11.96
C GLY A 210 -13.85 9.76 12.32
N GLY A 211 -13.91 10.97 11.79
CA GLY A 211 -12.92 12.01 12.08
C GLY A 211 -11.87 12.19 10.99
N HIS A 212 -10.91 13.06 11.26
CA HIS A 212 -9.80 13.38 10.38
C HIS A 212 -8.62 13.93 11.19
N ASP A 213 -7.41 13.98 10.60
CA ASP A 213 -6.20 14.41 11.30
C ASP A 213 -5.99 13.61 12.61
N ILE A 214 -5.93 12.29 12.45
CA ILE A 214 -5.72 11.34 13.54
C ILE A 214 -4.31 10.76 13.41
N VAL A 215 -3.55 10.77 14.51
CA VAL A 215 -2.22 10.18 14.57
C VAL A 215 -2.22 9.05 15.60
N ILE A 216 -1.78 7.87 15.18
CA ILE A 216 -1.53 6.71 16.06
C ILE A 216 -0.04 6.43 15.97
N GLU A 217 0.67 6.57 17.08
CA GLU A 217 2.13 6.46 17.06
C GLU A 217 2.72 5.77 18.30
N ASN A 218 3.83 5.08 18.11
CA ASN A 218 4.61 4.47 19.21
C ASN A 218 3.74 3.58 20.11
N CYS A 219 2.76 2.86 19.54
CA CYS A 219 1.91 1.90 20.24
C CYS A 219 2.40 0.48 19.99
N ASP A 220 2.22 -0.38 20.99
CA ASP A 220 2.49 -1.82 20.93
C ASP A 220 1.13 -2.54 21.05
N ILE A 221 0.68 -3.21 20.00
CA ILE A 221 -0.66 -3.79 19.91
C ILE A 221 -0.53 -5.28 19.60
N SER A 222 -1.11 -6.12 20.46
CA SER A 222 -1.08 -7.57 20.33
C SER A 222 -2.36 -8.21 20.85
N ASP A 223 -2.52 -9.52 20.61
CA ASP A 223 -3.59 -10.32 21.19
C ASP A 223 -4.99 -9.77 20.88
N TRP A 224 -5.29 -9.58 19.60
CA TRP A 224 -6.61 -9.17 19.12
C TRP A 224 -7.24 -10.25 18.24
N GLY A 225 -8.57 -10.28 18.17
CA GLY A 225 -9.33 -11.16 17.30
C GLY A 225 -10.26 -12.08 18.08
N ARG A 226 -11.16 -12.71 17.35
CA ARG A 226 -12.11 -13.71 17.83
C ARG A 226 -11.95 -14.99 17.06
N LEU A 227 -12.19 -16.11 17.72
CA LEU A 227 -12.20 -17.42 17.09
C LEU A 227 -13.53 -17.64 16.33
N ASP A 228 -13.43 -18.04 15.07
CA ASP A 228 -14.57 -18.63 14.37
C ASP A 228 -14.64 -20.14 14.69
N ASP A 229 -15.53 -20.49 15.60
CA ASP A 229 -15.73 -21.89 16.05
C ASP A 229 -16.04 -22.87 14.92
N LYS A 230 -16.50 -22.37 13.76
CA LYS A 230 -16.82 -23.21 12.60
C LYS A 230 -15.58 -23.61 11.81
N THR A 231 -14.61 -22.75 11.77
CA THR A 231 -13.40 -22.92 10.96
C THR A 231 -12.16 -23.22 11.80
N GLY A 232 -12.14 -22.81 13.06
CA GLY A 232 -10.98 -22.91 13.94
C GLY A 232 -9.94 -21.80 13.72
N PHE A 233 -10.26 -20.77 12.93
CA PHE A 233 -9.38 -19.66 12.59
C PHE A 233 -9.98 -18.31 13.03
N GLY A 234 -9.20 -17.24 12.93
CA GLY A 234 -9.70 -15.88 13.13
C GLY A 234 -10.63 -15.40 12.00
N PHE A 235 -11.30 -14.28 12.22
CA PHE A 235 -12.17 -13.66 11.23
C PHE A 235 -11.40 -12.66 10.35
N ASN A 236 -11.82 -12.53 9.08
CA ASN A 236 -11.35 -11.48 8.19
C ASN A 236 -11.70 -10.09 8.73
N TYR A 237 -10.81 -9.14 8.49
CA TYR A 237 -10.94 -7.74 8.88
C TYR A 237 -10.90 -7.48 10.40
N GLU A 238 -10.69 -8.49 11.24
CA GLU A 238 -10.36 -8.24 12.64
C GLU A 238 -8.90 -7.84 12.74
N SER A 239 -8.64 -6.60 13.20
CA SER A 239 -7.36 -5.96 13.01
C SER A 239 -6.84 -5.28 14.28
N ALA A 240 -5.52 -5.06 14.36
CA ALA A 240 -4.98 -4.17 15.39
C ALA A 240 -5.55 -2.75 15.23
N ILE A 241 -5.63 -2.24 13.99
CA ILE A 241 -6.25 -0.94 13.70
C ILE A 241 -7.25 -1.12 12.55
N PHE A 242 -8.50 -0.74 12.78
CA PHE A 242 -9.58 -0.94 11.82
C PHE A 242 -10.39 0.34 11.58
N SER A 243 -10.73 0.60 10.32
CA SER A 243 -11.76 1.57 9.93
C SER A 243 -12.49 1.16 8.65
N ARG A 244 -13.78 1.52 8.57
CA ARG A 244 -14.58 1.57 7.35
C ARG A 244 -15.33 2.89 7.18
N ALA A 245 -14.86 3.92 7.86
CA ALA A 245 -15.48 5.23 7.81
C ALA A 245 -15.10 5.94 6.51
N ALA A 246 -16.04 6.08 5.58
CA ALA A 246 -15.81 6.74 4.30
C ALA A 246 -15.43 8.24 4.45
N SER A 247 -15.74 8.84 5.59
CA SER A 247 -15.37 10.22 5.93
C SER A 247 -13.99 10.37 6.55
N LEU A 248 -13.31 9.25 6.89
CA LEU A 248 -11.98 9.28 7.49
C LEU A 248 -10.95 9.86 6.53
N GLN A 249 -10.17 10.82 7.00
CA GLN A 249 -9.13 11.44 6.20
C GLN A 249 -7.91 11.79 7.03
N ARG A 250 -6.75 11.83 6.39
CA ARG A 250 -5.48 12.21 7.02
C ARG A 250 -5.22 11.45 8.32
N LEU A 251 -5.38 10.11 8.23
CA LEU A 251 -4.94 9.19 9.27
C LEU A 251 -3.44 8.93 9.10
N VAL A 252 -2.67 9.09 10.16
CA VAL A 252 -1.26 8.72 10.24
C VAL A 252 -1.11 7.57 11.22
N ILE A 253 -0.56 6.44 10.76
CA ILE A 253 -0.17 5.30 11.61
C ILE A 253 1.34 5.17 11.49
N GLN A 254 2.06 5.42 12.58
CA GLN A 254 3.53 5.42 12.51
C GLN A 254 4.20 4.85 13.75
N ARG A 255 5.34 4.16 13.53
CA ARG A 255 6.22 3.65 14.60
C ARG A 255 5.51 2.75 15.60
N CYS A 256 4.47 2.05 15.14
CA CYS A 256 3.75 1.09 15.95
C CYS A 256 4.31 -0.33 15.73
N LYS A 257 4.25 -1.13 16.79
CA LYS A 257 4.47 -2.56 16.76
C LYS A 257 3.11 -3.24 16.84
N LEU A 258 2.77 -3.99 15.81
CA LEU A 258 1.46 -4.62 15.65
C LEU A 258 1.71 -6.09 15.38
N HIS A 259 1.44 -6.96 16.36
CA HIS A 259 1.94 -8.34 16.28
C HIS A 259 1.08 -9.34 17.08
N ASP A 260 1.30 -10.61 16.80
CA ASP A 260 0.73 -11.74 17.50
C ASP A 260 -0.79 -11.60 17.74
N PRO A 261 -1.62 -11.70 16.67
CA PRO A 261 -3.07 -11.78 16.84
C PRO A 261 -3.44 -13.03 17.64
N SER A 262 -4.59 -13.05 18.30
CA SER A 262 -4.99 -14.16 19.17
C SER A 262 -5.21 -15.48 18.45
N PHE A 263 -5.48 -15.45 17.15
CA PHE A 263 -5.85 -16.64 16.37
C PHE A 263 -5.17 -16.64 15.01
N ASP A 264 -4.89 -17.86 14.51
CA ASP A 264 -4.25 -18.11 13.23
C ASP A 264 -5.18 -17.78 12.05
N GLY A 265 -4.58 -17.48 10.90
CA GLY A 265 -5.24 -17.40 9.60
C GLY A 265 -5.22 -18.76 8.88
N SER A 266 -6.27 -19.06 8.12
CA SER A 266 -6.29 -20.23 7.24
C SER A 266 -5.53 -19.96 5.94
N ASN A 267 -4.85 -20.99 5.45
CA ASN A 267 -4.30 -20.94 4.09
C ASN A 267 -5.39 -21.19 3.03
N TRP A 268 -5.06 -21.01 1.74
CA TRP A 268 -5.97 -21.19 0.62
C TRP A 268 -6.44 -22.63 0.37
N TYR A 269 -5.81 -23.61 0.98
CA TYR A 269 -6.12 -25.04 0.82
C TYR A 269 -6.62 -25.68 2.10
N GLU A 270 -7.02 -24.86 3.07
CA GLU A 270 -7.53 -25.33 4.33
C GLU A 270 -8.79 -26.20 4.13
N PRO A 271 -8.81 -27.47 4.57
CA PRO A 271 -9.95 -28.35 4.35
C PRO A 271 -11.28 -27.84 4.92
N THR A 272 -11.24 -27.09 6.01
CA THR A 272 -12.44 -26.54 6.67
C THR A 272 -12.92 -25.26 5.98
N TYR A 273 -12.08 -24.58 5.20
CA TYR A 273 -12.42 -23.38 4.46
C TYR A 273 -11.62 -23.28 3.14
N PRO A 274 -11.85 -24.14 2.14
CA PRO A 274 -10.98 -24.29 0.98
C PRO A 274 -11.17 -23.25 -0.13
N THR A 275 -11.86 -22.16 0.12
CA THR A 275 -12.24 -21.20 -0.94
C THR A 275 -11.34 -19.96 -0.99
N HIS A 276 -10.82 -19.54 0.13
CA HIS A 276 -9.98 -18.34 0.26
C HIS A 276 -9.25 -18.37 1.61
N SER A 277 -8.09 -17.76 1.69
CA SER A 277 -7.45 -17.47 2.96
C SER A 277 -8.37 -16.61 3.84
N ARG A 278 -8.37 -16.85 5.14
CA ARG A 278 -9.20 -16.16 6.11
C ARG A 278 -8.45 -16.01 7.43
N GLY A 279 -8.62 -14.89 8.12
CA GLY A 279 -7.99 -14.71 9.41
C GLY A 279 -7.82 -13.24 9.78
N PRO A 280 -7.10 -12.98 10.87
CA PRO A 280 -6.85 -11.63 11.35
C PRO A 280 -6.01 -10.84 10.35
N GLN A 281 -6.12 -9.53 10.44
CA GLN A 281 -5.29 -8.57 9.72
C GLN A 281 -4.56 -7.64 10.71
N CYS A 282 -3.59 -6.88 10.24
CA CYS A 282 -2.87 -5.94 11.07
C CYS A 282 -3.49 -4.54 11.02
N ILE A 283 -3.58 -3.95 9.83
CA ILE A 283 -4.23 -2.66 9.58
C ILE A 283 -5.24 -2.85 8.45
N SER A 284 -6.51 -2.57 8.73
CA SER A 284 -7.56 -2.63 7.71
C SER A 284 -8.27 -1.29 7.54
N LEU A 285 -8.12 -0.70 6.34
CA LEU A 285 -8.81 0.53 5.95
C LEU A 285 -9.82 0.22 4.83
N PHE A 286 -10.94 -0.39 5.21
CA PHE A 286 -11.95 -0.91 4.28
C PHE A 286 -12.77 0.22 3.64
N ASN A 287 -12.41 0.65 2.43
CA ASN A 287 -13.00 1.81 1.73
C ASN A 287 -13.05 3.07 2.63
N ALA A 288 -12.04 3.25 3.47
CA ALA A 288 -12.01 4.24 4.53
C ALA A 288 -11.36 5.54 4.05
N GLY A 289 -12.15 6.39 3.41
CA GLY A 289 -11.71 7.74 3.02
C GLY A 289 -10.48 7.77 2.14
N GLY A 290 -9.44 8.51 2.55
CA GLY A 290 -8.18 8.64 1.81
C GLY A 290 -7.21 9.65 2.42
N ASN A 291 -6.10 9.92 1.71
CA ASN A 291 -5.02 10.79 2.13
C ASN A 291 -4.41 10.33 3.46
N HIS A 292 -4.16 9.01 3.57
CA HIS A 292 -3.60 8.37 4.76
C HIS A 292 -2.10 8.14 4.61
N VAL A 293 -1.40 8.06 5.73
CA VAL A 293 0.02 7.70 5.78
C VAL A 293 0.23 6.56 6.78
N ILE A 294 0.71 5.41 6.28
CA ILE A 294 1.09 4.25 7.08
C ILE A 294 2.60 4.07 6.94
N ARG A 295 3.37 4.43 7.97
CA ARG A 295 4.83 4.48 7.86
C ARG A 295 5.58 3.98 9.08
N TYR A 296 6.74 3.36 8.83
CA TYR A 296 7.68 2.97 9.87
C TYR A 296 7.08 2.04 10.93
N ASN A 297 6.07 1.24 10.57
CA ASN A 297 5.50 0.27 11.47
C ASN A 297 6.16 -1.09 11.32
N GLU A 298 6.12 -1.90 12.36
CA GLU A 298 6.43 -3.31 12.31
C GLU A 298 5.14 -4.09 12.49
N CYS A 299 4.72 -4.83 11.44
CA CYS A 299 3.56 -5.70 11.42
C CYS A 299 4.07 -7.14 11.24
N TRP A 300 4.09 -7.93 12.30
CA TRP A 300 4.64 -9.29 12.22
C TRP A 300 3.86 -10.29 13.05
N SER A 301 4.03 -11.55 12.73
CA SER A 301 3.58 -12.69 13.49
C SER A 301 4.53 -13.87 13.27
N ASP A 302 4.06 -15.08 13.51
CA ASP A 302 4.77 -16.32 13.29
C ASP A 302 3.91 -17.33 12.51
N MET A 303 4.38 -18.55 12.38
CA MET A 303 3.68 -19.63 11.66
C MET A 303 2.50 -20.22 12.42
N GLU A 304 2.31 -19.88 13.68
CA GLU A 304 1.20 -20.37 14.53
C GLU A 304 0.05 -19.34 14.58
N HIS A 305 0.33 -18.09 14.15
CA HIS A 305 -0.63 -16.97 14.17
C HIS A 305 -0.55 -16.13 12.88
N MET A 306 -0.57 -16.79 11.73
CA MET A 306 -0.48 -16.13 10.42
C MET A 306 -1.63 -15.14 10.21
N PHE A 307 -1.32 -14.02 9.61
CA PHE A 307 -2.35 -13.11 9.10
C PHE A 307 -3.03 -13.70 7.85
N ASN A 308 -4.23 -13.25 7.55
CA ASN A 308 -4.78 -13.35 6.20
C ASN A 308 -4.03 -12.35 5.29
N ASP A 309 -4.37 -11.06 5.35
CA ASP A 309 -3.60 -9.95 4.81
C ASP A 309 -3.00 -9.15 5.96
N ILE A 310 -1.92 -8.40 5.71
CA ILE A 310 -1.32 -7.64 6.81
C ILE A 310 -1.82 -6.19 6.79
N ILE A 311 -1.53 -5.42 5.75
CA ILE A 311 -2.03 -4.04 5.61
C ILE A 311 -2.94 -4.01 4.39
N GLY A 312 -4.25 -3.81 4.60
CA GLY A 312 -5.19 -3.86 3.50
C GLY A 312 -6.61 -3.55 3.90
N GLY A 313 -7.53 -4.33 3.39
CA GLY A 313 -8.95 -4.22 3.68
C GLY A 313 -9.70 -3.31 2.73
N GLY A 314 -9.86 -3.75 1.52
CA GLY A 314 -10.64 -3.05 0.52
C GLY A 314 -11.63 -3.95 -0.19
N SER A 315 -12.33 -3.39 -1.15
CA SER A 315 -13.10 -4.12 -2.14
C SER A 315 -12.35 -4.08 -3.45
N ASN A 316 -11.91 -5.23 -3.95
CA ASN A 316 -11.13 -5.33 -5.19
C ASN A 316 -11.87 -4.69 -6.39
N GLY A 317 -13.13 -5.02 -6.58
CA GLY A 317 -14.01 -4.39 -7.58
C GLY A 317 -14.62 -3.10 -7.07
N SER A 318 -13.83 -2.05 -6.88
CA SER A 318 -14.24 -0.77 -6.32
C SER A 318 -13.46 0.38 -6.95
N TYR A 319 -14.01 1.58 -6.89
CA TYR A 319 -13.29 2.83 -7.19
C TYR A 319 -12.70 3.50 -5.92
N ARG A 320 -12.91 2.90 -4.74
CA ARG A 320 -12.32 3.32 -3.46
C ARG A 320 -11.16 2.42 -3.07
N GLY A 321 -11.46 1.28 -2.47
CA GLY A 321 -10.44 0.29 -2.12
C GLY A 321 -9.68 0.61 -0.83
N SER A 322 -8.44 0.14 -0.77
CA SER A 322 -7.48 0.32 0.31
C SER A 322 -6.13 0.75 -0.27
N PRO A 323 -5.39 1.66 0.35
CA PRO A 323 -5.67 2.45 1.57
C PRO A 323 -6.55 3.67 1.32
N GLY A 324 -7.10 3.83 0.12
CA GLY A 324 -7.84 5.00 -0.35
C GLY A 324 -6.95 6.00 -1.11
N PRO A 325 -7.56 6.96 -1.82
CA PRO A 325 -6.84 7.87 -2.70
C PRO A 325 -5.81 8.73 -1.96
N ASP A 326 -4.76 9.13 -2.68
CA ASP A 326 -3.70 10.03 -2.21
C ASP A 326 -2.97 9.56 -0.96
N SER A 327 -2.94 8.24 -0.73
CA SER A 327 -2.36 7.64 0.48
C SER A 327 -0.96 7.07 0.23
N ASP A 328 -0.19 7.01 1.31
CA ASP A 328 1.20 6.57 1.33
C ASP A 328 1.40 5.38 2.28
N ILE A 329 2.10 4.34 1.82
CA ILE A 329 2.54 3.20 2.65
C ILE A 329 4.05 3.05 2.50
N TYR A 330 4.84 3.35 3.53
CA TYR A 330 6.30 3.32 3.38
C TYR A 330 7.09 3.06 4.64
N GLY A 331 8.28 2.51 4.44
CA GLY A 331 9.26 2.27 5.52
C GLY A 331 8.82 1.20 6.52
N ASN A 332 7.78 0.41 6.20
CA ASN A 332 7.28 -0.60 7.11
C ASN A 332 8.05 -1.92 6.98
N PHE A 333 8.10 -2.68 8.07
CA PHE A 333 8.47 -4.08 8.09
C PHE A 333 7.19 -4.92 8.22
N VAL A 334 6.99 -5.89 7.31
CA VAL A 334 5.74 -6.67 7.21
C VAL A 334 6.06 -8.15 7.02
N SER A 335 5.47 -9.04 7.81
CA SER A 335 5.75 -10.47 7.68
C SER A 335 4.64 -11.41 8.18
N HIS A 336 4.59 -12.61 7.58
CA HIS A 336 3.75 -13.76 7.94
C HIS A 336 2.27 -13.62 7.60
N CYS A 337 1.91 -13.80 6.32
CA CYS A 337 0.52 -13.90 5.90
C CYS A 337 0.28 -15.00 4.86
N TRP A 338 -0.97 -15.49 4.83
CA TRP A 338 -1.44 -16.48 3.87
C TRP A 338 -1.97 -15.87 2.57
N ASP A 339 -2.09 -14.53 2.48
CA ASP A 339 -2.47 -13.82 1.26
C ASP A 339 -1.53 -12.63 1.03
N ASP A 340 -2.00 -11.39 1.10
CA ASP A 340 -1.23 -10.22 0.71
C ASP A 340 -0.49 -9.56 1.88
N GLY A 341 0.81 -9.29 1.73
CA GLY A 341 1.56 -8.48 2.69
C GLY A 341 1.02 -7.04 2.73
N LEU A 342 0.88 -6.44 1.57
CA LEU A 342 0.20 -5.16 1.38
C LEU A 342 -0.91 -5.34 0.33
N GLU A 343 -2.16 -5.10 0.68
CA GLU A 343 -3.30 -5.13 -0.22
C GLU A 343 -3.67 -3.70 -0.63
N VAL A 344 -3.18 -3.27 -1.80
CA VAL A 344 -3.42 -1.93 -2.38
C VAL A 344 -4.33 -2.08 -3.60
N GLU A 345 -5.59 -2.37 -3.33
CA GLU A 345 -6.57 -2.79 -4.33
C GLU A 345 -7.77 -1.84 -4.40
N GLY A 346 -8.42 -1.82 -5.55
CA GLY A 346 -9.57 -0.96 -5.84
C GLY A 346 -9.21 0.25 -6.68
N GLY A 347 -9.46 1.46 -6.20
CA GLY A 347 -9.25 2.70 -6.96
C GLY A 347 -7.79 3.05 -7.19
N SER A 348 -6.96 2.88 -6.19
CA SER A 348 -5.50 3.14 -6.18
C SER A 348 -5.07 4.52 -6.74
N ARG A 349 -5.95 5.52 -6.64
CA ARG A 349 -5.77 6.86 -7.22
C ARG A 349 -4.67 7.64 -6.49
N ASN A 350 -3.53 7.87 -7.17
CA ASN A 350 -2.33 8.48 -6.58
C ASN A 350 -1.90 7.78 -5.28
N VAL A 351 -2.01 6.45 -5.22
CA VAL A 351 -1.50 5.65 -4.09
C VAL A 351 -0.02 5.38 -4.30
N ARG A 352 0.77 5.49 -3.24
CA ARG A 352 2.22 5.42 -3.28
C ARG A 352 2.75 4.46 -2.21
N VAL A 353 3.54 3.47 -2.64
CA VAL A 353 4.06 2.36 -1.83
C VAL A 353 5.57 2.24 -2.01
N TRP A 354 6.35 2.56 -0.98
CA TRP A 354 7.81 2.54 -1.12
C TRP A 354 8.59 2.23 0.16
N ASP A 355 9.84 1.83 -0.02
CA ASP A 355 10.77 1.53 1.07
C ASP A 355 10.19 0.56 2.13
N ASN A 356 9.30 -0.37 1.74
CA ASN A 356 8.82 -1.42 2.63
C ASN A 356 9.67 -2.68 2.50
N TYR A 357 9.83 -3.41 3.60
CA TYR A 357 10.37 -4.76 3.61
C TYR A 357 9.26 -5.76 3.90
N ILE A 358 8.99 -6.65 2.94
CA ILE A 358 7.90 -7.62 2.99
C ILE A 358 8.51 -9.01 2.87
N THR A 359 8.14 -9.90 3.79
CA THR A 359 8.67 -11.26 3.81
C THR A 359 7.65 -12.26 4.37
N GLN A 360 7.81 -13.54 4.07
CA GLN A 360 6.94 -14.61 4.57
C GLN A 360 5.45 -14.39 4.27
N CYS A 361 5.14 -13.76 3.14
CA CYS A 361 3.78 -13.58 2.63
C CYS A 361 3.58 -14.41 1.37
N MET A 362 2.36 -14.88 1.12
CA MET A 362 2.08 -15.61 -0.11
C MET A 362 2.19 -14.69 -1.33
N MET A 363 1.55 -13.54 -1.26
CA MET A 363 1.73 -12.44 -2.19
C MET A 363 2.36 -11.27 -1.43
N MET A 364 3.37 -10.65 -1.99
CA MET A 364 4.02 -9.55 -1.30
C MET A 364 3.18 -8.28 -1.36
N ILE A 365 2.69 -7.93 -2.55
CA ILE A 365 1.79 -6.80 -2.75
C ILE A 365 0.63 -7.25 -3.64
N GLY A 366 -0.60 -7.11 -3.14
CA GLY A 366 -1.83 -7.30 -3.90
C GLY A 366 -2.26 -5.99 -4.55
N ASN A 367 -2.44 -6.01 -5.87
CA ASN A 367 -3.04 -4.93 -6.66
C ASN A 367 -3.97 -5.49 -7.74
N ALA A 368 -4.74 -6.50 -7.39
CA ALA A 368 -5.71 -7.18 -8.24
C ALA A 368 -7.16 -6.77 -7.93
N ALA A 369 -7.45 -5.46 -7.90
CA ALA A 369 -7.58 -4.57 -9.03
C ALA A 369 -6.84 -3.23 -8.85
N ASP A 370 -6.58 -2.55 -9.97
CA ASP A 370 -6.29 -1.11 -10.06
C ASP A 370 -7.27 -0.49 -11.05
N SER A 371 -8.33 0.13 -10.53
CA SER A 371 -9.43 0.59 -11.38
C SER A 371 -9.30 2.03 -11.84
N ILE A 372 -8.58 2.87 -11.11
CA ILE A 372 -8.38 4.30 -11.42
C ILE A 372 -6.89 4.61 -11.63
N GLY A 373 -6.05 4.38 -10.64
CA GLY A 373 -4.64 4.74 -10.68
C GLY A 373 -4.38 6.28 -10.77
N PRO A 374 -3.14 6.69 -10.96
CA PRO A 374 -1.96 5.83 -11.00
C PRO A 374 -1.57 5.30 -9.62
N LEU A 375 -1.09 4.06 -9.60
CA LEU A 375 -0.46 3.39 -8.47
C LEU A 375 1.06 3.42 -8.66
N TYR A 376 1.81 3.79 -7.63
CA TYR A 376 3.27 3.83 -7.65
C TYR A 376 3.83 2.85 -6.62
N ILE A 377 4.67 1.93 -7.07
CA ILE A 377 5.33 0.92 -6.24
C ILE A 377 6.84 1.00 -6.49
N TRP A 378 7.62 1.53 -5.54
CA TRP A 378 9.05 1.66 -5.78
C TRP A 378 9.91 1.45 -4.53
N ARG A 379 11.15 1.00 -4.75
CA ARG A 379 12.16 0.76 -3.71
C ARG A 379 11.71 -0.19 -2.59
N ASN A 380 10.69 -1.03 -2.81
CA ASN A 380 10.35 -2.06 -1.85
C ASN A 380 11.31 -3.25 -1.99
N VAL A 381 11.58 -3.94 -0.88
CA VAL A 381 12.27 -5.21 -0.86
C VAL A 381 11.26 -6.30 -0.49
N CYS A 382 11.06 -7.26 -1.39
CA CYS A 382 10.19 -8.39 -1.23
C CYS A 382 11.04 -9.66 -1.20
N ALA A 383 11.23 -10.22 -0.02
CA ALA A 383 12.15 -11.32 0.19
C ALA A 383 11.47 -12.56 0.78
N ARG A 384 11.81 -13.73 0.24
CA ARG A 384 11.41 -15.02 0.81
C ARG A 384 9.90 -15.15 0.98
N SER A 385 9.17 -15.22 -0.11
CA SER A 385 7.72 -15.44 -0.09
C SER A 385 7.31 -16.74 0.60
N GLN A 386 6.12 -16.78 1.18
CA GLN A 386 5.56 -17.93 1.85
C GLN A 386 4.90 -18.89 0.86
N ARG A 387 5.13 -20.20 1.06
CA ARG A 387 4.48 -21.26 0.30
C ARG A 387 3.16 -21.65 0.97
N GLN A 388 2.10 -21.76 0.18
CA GLN A 388 0.88 -22.41 0.62
C GLN A 388 1.11 -23.92 0.80
N PRO A 389 0.64 -24.53 1.88
CA PRO A 389 0.59 -25.99 2.00
C PRO A 389 -0.40 -26.58 1.00
N GLY A 390 -0.14 -27.80 0.54
CA GLY A 390 -1.06 -28.51 -0.36
C GLY A 390 -0.44 -28.94 -1.69
N PRO A 391 -1.20 -29.67 -2.53
CA PRO A 391 -0.67 -30.32 -3.73
C PRO A 391 -0.38 -29.33 -4.89
N ASN A 392 -1.08 -28.22 -4.94
CA ASN A 392 -0.89 -27.19 -5.94
C ASN A 392 -0.20 -26.00 -5.29
N THR A 393 1.09 -25.98 -5.38
CA THR A 393 1.92 -24.93 -4.78
C THR A 393 1.62 -23.57 -5.41
N ARG A 394 0.72 -22.83 -4.81
CA ARG A 394 0.52 -21.40 -5.10
C ARG A 394 1.38 -20.59 -4.16
N GLY A 395 1.67 -19.40 -4.58
CA GLY A 395 2.26 -18.41 -3.72
C GLY A 395 3.62 -17.92 -4.16
N GLY A 396 4.01 -16.84 -3.54
CA GLY A 396 5.30 -16.24 -3.65
C GLY A 396 5.47 -15.27 -4.80
N ASN A 397 4.41 -14.66 -5.29
CA ASN A 397 4.54 -13.59 -6.26
C ASN A 397 4.91 -12.28 -5.56
N PHE A 398 5.70 -11.47 -6.24
CA PHE A 398 5.92 -10.08 -5.86
C PHE A 398 4.62 -9.29 -5.95
N LEU A 399 3.99 -9.31 -7.12
CA LEU A 399 2.72 -8.62 -7.35
C LEU A 399 1.63 -9.63 -7.74
N LYS A 400 0.51 -9.57 -7.04
CA LYS A 400 -0.75 -10.20 -7.44
C LYS A 400 -1.47 -9.22 -8.36
N MET A 401 -1.22 -9.32 -9.66
CA MET A 401 -1.77 -8.42 -10.67
C MET A 401 -2.95 -9.04 -11.41
N GLY A 402 -3.87 -8.18 -11.85
CA GLY A 402 -4.99 -8.54 -12.68
C GLY A 402 -6.19 -9.08 -11.92
N TYR A 403 -7.39 -8.73 -12.38
CA TYR A 403 -8.65 -9.03 -11.71
C TYR A 403 -9.65 -9.77 -12.60
N ALA A 404 -10.35 -10.76 -12.03
CA ALA A 404 -11.31 -11.58 -12.76
C ALA A 404 -12.71 -10.97 -12.84
N GLY A 405 -13.01 -9.93 -12.06
CA GLY A 405 -14.35 -9.36 -11.89
C GLY A 405 -14.83 -8.45 -13.02
N GLY A 406 -13.98 -8.24 -14.04
CA GLY A 406 -14.32 -7.42 -15.21
C GLY A 406 -13.20 -6.44 -15.59
N GLU A 407 -13.15 -6.07 -16.87
CA GLU A 407 -12.08 -5.22 -17.41
C GLU A 407 -12.12 -3.79 -16.87
N GLN A 408 -13.28 -3.28 -16.48
CA GLN A 408 -13.46 -1.95 -15.91
C GLN A 408 -12.67 -1.74 -14.60
N TRP A 409 -12.35 -2.82 -13.90
CA TRP A 409 -11.57 -2.78 -12.66
C TRP A 409 -10.05 -2.83 -12.89
N MET A 410 -9.61 -2.91 -14.14
CA MET A 410 -8.19 -3.01 -14.52
C MET A 410 -7.81 -1.92 -15.53
N THR A 411 -8.34 -0.71 -15.35
CA THR A 411 -8.08 0.41 -16.27
C THR A 411 -7.05 1.40 -15.76
N GLY A 412 -6.68 1.28 -14.47
CA GLY A 412 -5.70 2.14 -13.83
C GLY A 412 -4.28 1.95 -14.36
N HIS A 413 -3.44 2.94 -14.14
CA HIS A 413 -2.04 2.94 -14.53
C HIS A 413 -1.14 2.59 -13.34
N MET A 414 -0.17 1.70 -13.56
CA MET A 414 0.78 1.27 -12.53
C MET A 414 2.21 1.59 -12.92
N TYR A 415 2.96 2.16 -11.97
CA TYR A 415 4.39 2.40 -12.08
C TYR A 415 5.14 1.55 -11.06
N ILE A 416 6.01 0.67 -11.53
CA ILE A 416 6.75 -0.30 -10.72
C ILE A 416 8.24 -0.06 -10.94
N PHE A 417 8.91 0.61 -10.00
CA PHE A 417 10.26 1.12 -10.19
C PHE A 417 11.21 0.73 -9.07
N HIS A 418 12.43 0.34 -9.41
CA HIS A 418 13.49 0.14 -8.42
C HIS A 418 13.15 -0.82 -7.28
N ASN A 419 12.29 -1.81 -7.45
CA ASN A 419 12.03 -2.79 -6.40
C ASN A 419 13.06 -3.92 -6.45
N THR A 420 13.30 -4.59 -5.31
CA THR A 420 14.13 -5.79 -5.24
C THR A 420 13.29 -6.97 -4.80
N ILE A 421 13.16 -7.97 -5.66
CA ILE A 421 12.57 -9.25 -5.35
C ILE A 421 13.70 -10.25 -5.12
N PHE A 422 13.72 -10.87 -3.95
CA PHE A 422 14.73 -11.86 -3.55
C PHE A 422 14.05 -13.17 -3.16
N GLN A 423 14.12 -14.16 -4.04
CA GLN A 423 13.64 -15.51 -3.80
C GLN A 423 14.83 -16.44 -3.57
N SER A 424 14.96 -16.96 -2.36
CA SER A 424 15.99 -17.93 -2.03
C SER A 424 15.63 -19.34 -2.51
N ASP A 425 16.63 -20.22 -2.59
CA ASP A 425 16.47 -21.60 -3.05
C ASP A 425 15.55 -22.46 -2.15
N GLU A 426 15.31 -22.01 -0.94
CA GLU A 426 14.49 -22.74 0.04
C GLU A 426 12.99 -22.66 -0.27
N TRP A 427 12.54 -21.66 -1.07
CA TRP A 427 11.13 -21.37 -1.30
C TRP A 427 10.74 -21.71 -2.74
N LEU A 428 9.48 -22.11 -2.91
CA LEU A 428 9.02 -22.54 -4.21
C LEU A 428 8.90 -21.42 -5.24
N PRO A 429 8.92 -21.84 -6.51
CA PRO A 429 8.97 -20.96 -7.64
C PRO A 429 7.71 -20.13 -7.78
N THR A 430 7.89 -18.89 -8.07
CA THR A 430 6.82 -17.95 -8.24
C THR A 430 7.20 -16.89 -9.24
N GLY A 431 6.19 -16.33 -9.89
CA GLY A 431 6.39 -15.19 -10.76
C GLY A 431 6.76 -13.94 -9.96
N ALA A 432 7.49 -13.03 -10.55
CA ALA A 432 7.73 -11.72 -9.98
C ALA A 432 6.60 -10.75 -10.34
N LEU A 433 6.52 -10.36 -11.61
CA LEU A 433 5.47 -9.47 -12.12
C LEU A 433 4.38 -10.23 -12.87
N GLY A 434 3.16 -9.75 -12.77
CA GLY A 434 2.03 -10.23 -13.53
C GLY A 434 1.34 -11.44 -12.93
N GLY A 435 0.41 -11.97 -13.67
CA GLY A 435 -0.42 -13.09 -13.27
C GLY A 435 -1.09 -13.75 -14.47
N ASN A 436 -2.05 -14.61 -14.22
CA ASN A 436 -2.82 -15.27 -15.27
C ASN A 436 -4.11 -14.51 -15.66
N ARG A 437 -4.18 -13.23 -15.37
CA ARG A 437 -5.33 -12.35 -15.60
C ARG A 437 -4.94 -11.16 -16.47
N ILE A 438 -5.92 -10.32 -16.81
CA ILE A 438 -5.69 -9.14 -17.63
C ILE A 438 -4.89 -8.12 -16.83
N VAL A 439 -3.80 -7.64 -17.40
CA VAL A 439 -2.96 -6.56 -16.86
C VAL A 439 -2.86 -5.46 -17.91
N LYS A 440 -3.07 -4.21 -17.52
CA LYS A 440 -3.08 -3.06 -18.43
C LYS A 440 -2.25 -1.92 -17.89
N HIS A 441 -1.74 -1.08 -18.78
CA HIS A 441 -1.11 0.22 -18.50
C HIS A 441 -0.03 0.16 -17.40
N THR A 442 0.78 -0.90 -17.40
CA THR A 442 1.83 -1.11 -16.41
C THR A 442 3.19 -0.78 -16.98
N VAL A 443 3.94 0.07 -16.28
CA VAL A 443 5.32 0.43 -16.60
C VAL A 443 6.25 -0.14 -15.53
N SER A 444 7.15 -1.05 -15.93
CA SER A 444 8.18 -1.63 -15.08
C SER A 444 9.56 -1.13 -15.48
N ARG A 445 10.35 -0.63 -14.53
CA ARG A 445 11.72 -0.13 -14.74
C ARG A 445 12.60 -0.36 -13.53
N ASN A 446 13.82 -0.76 -13.80
CA ASN A 446 14.88 -0.82 -12.80
C ASN A 446 14.58 -1.77 -11.62
N ASN A 447 13.74 -2.77 -11.79
CA ASN A 447 13.46 -3.74 -10.73
C ASN A 447 14.42 -4.93 -10.82
N ILE A 448 14.81 -5.50 -9.69
CA ILE A 448 15.40 -6.82 -9.62
C ILE A 448 14.27 -7.84 -9.53
N LEU A 449 14.01 -8.57 -10.60
CA LEU A 449 12.96 -9.57 -10.72
C LEU A 449 13.56 -10.97 -10.57
N HIS A 450 14.19 -11.22 -9.43
CA HIS A 450 14.90 -12.47 -9.15
C HIS A 450 13.90 -13.56 -8.73
N VAL A 451 13.74 -14.54 -9.59
CA VAL A 451 12.94 -15.74 -9.33
C VAL A 451 13.86 -16.93 -9.08
N ARG A 452 13.34 -17.94 -8.41
CA ARG A 452 14.09 -19.09 -7.94
C ARG A 452 14.74 -19.95 -9.05
N SER A 453 14.10 -20.03 -10.20
CA SER A 453 14.56 -20.85 -11.33
C SER A 453 14.38 -20.11 -12.64
N PRO A 454 15.31 -20.25 -13.59
CA PRO A 454 15.17 -19.71 -14.95
C PRO A 454 13.91 -20.19 -15.68
N ASP A 455 13.31 -21.30 -15.26
CA ASP A 455 12.06 -21.83 -15.81
C ASP A 455 10.82 -21.08 -15.31
N ASN A 456 10.97 -20.23 -14.29
CA ASN A 456 9.89 -19.40 -13.77
C ASN A 456 9.81 -18.06 -14.48
N HIS A 457 8.67 -17.40 -14.37
CA HIS A 457 8.47 -16.09 -14.96
C HIS A 457 8.98 -14.98 -14.01
N SER A 458 10.00 -14.24 -14.43
CA SER A 458 10.34 -12.95 -13.84
C SER A 458 9.29 -11.90 -14.14
N ALA A 459 8.72 -11.95 -15.36
CA ALA A 459 7.52 -11.21 -15.70
C ALA A 459 6.62 -12.08 -16.58
N SER A 460 5.31 -11.98 -16.38
CA SER A 460 4.33 -12.64 -17.24
C SER A 460 3.36 -11.61 -17.77
N ASP A 461 3.03 -11.77 -19.05
CA ASP A 461 2.17 -10.86 -19.77
C ASP A 461 1.07 -11.69 -20.43
N ASN A 462 0.03 -11.98 -19.67
CA ASN A 462 -0.97 -12.94 -20.06
C ASN A 462 -2.10 -12.36 -20.91
N LYS A 463 -2.29 -13.01 -22.03
CA LYS A 463 -3.52 -13.14 -22.86
C LYS A 463 -4.26 -11.89 -23.37
N ARG A 464 -4.17 -10.72 -22.75
CA ARG A 464 -4.76 -9.45 -23.21
C ARG A 464 -4.03 -8.29 -22.59
N ASN A 465 -2.73 -8.24 -22.84
CA ASN A 465 -1.95 -7.12 -22.36
C ASN A 465 -2.21 -5.91 -23.25
N ILE A 466 -2.52 -4.81 -22.57
CA ILE A 466 -2.80 -3.55 -23.22
C ILE A 466 -1.87 -2.52 -22.61
N ASP A 467 -1.00 -1.97 -23.46
CA ASP A 467 -0.10 -0.86 -23.11
C ASP A 467 0.77 -1.15 -21.89
N ASN A 468 1.25 -2.41 -21.74
CA ASN A 468 2.26 -2.76 -20.75
C ASN A 468 3.65 -2.56 -21.35
N ASP A 469 4.54 -1.95 -20.60
CA ASP A 469 5.89 -1.60 -21.00
C ASP A 469 6.87 -1.97 -19.88
N TYR A 470 7.50 -3.18 -20.02
CA TYR A 470 8.52 -3.70 -19.13
C TYR A 470 9.88 -3.56 -19.79
N ASP A 471 10.77 -2.78 -19.19
CA ASP A 471 12.11 -2.56 -19.73
C ASP A 471 13.08 -2.11 -18.63
N TYR A 472 14.38 -2.27 -18.86
CA TYR A 472 15.46 -1.94 -17.92
C TYR A 472 15.41 -2.71 -16.59
N ASP A 473 14.72 -3.83 -16.48
CA ASP A 473 14.72 -4.66 -15.29
C ASP A 473 15.90 -5.66 -15.30
N LEU A 474 16.35 -6.10 -14.13
CA LEU A 474 17.29 -7.21 -13.98
C LEU A 474 16.49 -8.49 -13.68
N PHE A 475 16.63 -9.51 -14.52
CA PHE A 475 15.85 -10.73 -14.40
C PHE A 475 16.68 -11.99 -14.71
N ASN A 476 16.39 -13.09 -14.02
CA ASN A 476 16.98 -14.40 -14.28
C ASN A 476 16.01 -15.39 -14.92
N GLY A 477 14.70 -15.19 -14.80
CA GLY A 477 13.65 -16.05 -15.31
C GLY A 477 13.16 -15.71 -16.72
N GLN A 478 11.98 -16.24 -17.06
CA GLN A 478 11.32 -15.96 -18.34
C GLN A 478 10.66 -14.59 -18.34
N ILE A 479 10.63 -13.96 -19.50
CA ILE A 479 9.96 -12.67 -19.74
C ILE A 479 9.02 -12.79 -20.94
N PRO A 480 7.99 -11.94 -21.06
CA PRO A 480 7.13 -11.89 -22.24
C PRO A 480 7.89 -11.51 -23.51
N THR A 481 7.44 -12.05 -24.64
CA THR A 481 8.02 -11.71 -25.94
C THR A 481 7.79 -10.23 -26.27
N GLY A 482 8.85 -9.52 -26.63
CA GLY A 482 8.81 -8.11 -27.04
C GLY A 482 8.95 -7.12 -25.87
N GLN A 483 9.07 -7.59 -24.65
CA GLN A 483 9.43 -6.79 -23.47
C GLN A 483 10.93 -6.89 -23.18
N GLU A 484 11.44 -6.02 -22.32
CA GLU A 484 12.83 -6.00 -21.85
C GLU A 484 13.88 -5.82 -22.96
N ALA A 485 13.62 -4.89 -23.88
CA ALA A 485 14.57 -4.58 -24.97
C ALA A 485 15.94 -4.11 -24.45
N HIS A 486 15.96 -3.41 -23.32
CA HIS A 486 17.16 -2.95 -22.61
C HIS A 486 17.34 -3.65 -21.26
N GLY A 487 16.55 -4.66 -20.97
CA GLY A 487 16.61 -5.41 -19.73
C GLY A 487 17.92 -6.19 -19.58
N VAL A 488 18.35 -6.41 -18.36
CA VAL A 488 19.59 -7.11 -18.01
C VAL A 488 19.26 -8.55 -17.59
N ARG A 489 19.73 -9.54 -18.34
CA ARG A 489 19.57 -10.94 -17.93
C ARG A 489 20.72 -11.39 -17.05
N GLY A 490 20.44 -11.83 -15.84
CA GLY A 490 21.44 -12.33 -14.91
C GLY A 490 20.92 -12.45 -13.48
N GLU A 491 21.78 -12.87 -12.58
CA GLU A 491 21.50 -12.91 -11.15
C GLU A 491 22.24 -11.77 -10.45
N PRO A 492 21.60 -11.06 -9.50
CA PRO A 492 22.25 -10.00 -8.76
C PRO A 492 23.36 -10.56 -7.86
N ILE A 493 24.48 -9.87 -7.76
CA ILE A 493 25.54 -10.11 -6.79
C ILE A 493 25.48 -8.99 -5.77
N TYR A 494 25.19 -9.30 -4.52
CA TYR A 494 25.08 -8.30 -3.46
C TYR A 494 26.42 -8.11 -2.73
N ALA A 495 26.73 -6.85 -2.37
CA ALA A 495 28.03 -6.48 -1.81
C ALA A 495 28.32 -7.13 -0.45
N GLU A 496 27.32 -7.21 0.42
CA GLU A 496 27.43 -7.76 1.79
C GLU A 496 26.59 -9.01 1.99
N GLY A 497 26.24 -9.68 0.87
CA GLY A 497 25.18 -10.70 0.89
C GLY A 497 23.79 -10.06 0.94
N ALA A 498 22.77 -10.83 0.62
CA ALA A 498 21.39 -10.35 0.66
C ALA A 498 20.72 -10.72 1.97
N GLY A 499 20.09 -9.77 2.63
CA GLY A 499 19.36 -10.05 3.86
C GLY A 499 18.91 -8.82 4.62
N LEU A 500 18.18 -9.07 5.68
CA LEU A 500 17.79 -8.09 6.68
C LEU A 500 18.47 -8.42 7.99
N ASP A 501 19.11 -7.46 8.61
CA ASP A 501 19.54 -7.60 10.00
C ASP A 501 18.30 -7.63 10.91
N PRO A 502 18.03 -8.73 11.62
CA PRO A 502 16.81 -8.88 12.41
C PRO A 502 16.77 -7.96 13.63
N ALA A 503 17.91 -7.49 14.12
CA ALA A 503 17.97 -6.63 15.30
C ALA A 503 17.79 -5.14 14.96
N THR A 504 18.36 -4.69 13.85
CA THR A 504 18.35 -3.29 13.43
C THR A 504 17.34 -3.00 12.32
N ARG A 505 16.80 -4.04 11.68
CA ARG A 505 15.95 -3.94 10.49
C ARG A 505 16.63 -3.24 9.31
N VAL A 506 17.93 -3.26 9.24
CA VAL A 506 18.71 -2.73 8.11
C VAL A 506 18.78 -3.78 7.00
N GLY A 507 18.40 -3.38 5.80
CA GLY A 507 18.48 -4.24 4.61
C GLY A 507 19.82 -4.11 3.88
N HIS A 508 20.42 -5.23 3.51
CA HIS A 508 21.66 -5.34 2.78
C HIS A 508 21.40 -5.90 1.37
N PHE A 509 21.02 -5.02 0.44
CA PHE A 509 20.70 -5.39 -0.93
C PHE A 509 21.38 -4.51 -1.97
N GLN A 510 22.44 -3.79 -1.58
CA GLN A 510 23.28 -3.06 -2.51
C GLN A 510 24.02 -4.02 -3.44
N LEU A 511 24.01 -3.72 -4.72
CA LEU A 511 24.74 -4.50 -5.70
C LEU A 511 26.27 -4.33 -5.52
N ALA A 512 26.99 -5.43 -5.64
CA ALA A 512 28.44 -5.40 -5.67
C ALA A 512 28.96 -4.75 -6.97
N PRO A 513 30.16 -4.15 -6.96
CA PRO A 513 30.80 -3.70 -8.19
C PRO A 513 30.92 -4.85 -9.20
N GLY A 514 30.46 -4.63 -10.43
CA GLY A 514 30.43 -5.65 -11.48
C GLY A 514 29.26 -6.62 -11.43
N SER A 515 28.33 -6.47 -10.49
CA SER A 515 27.05 -7.17 -10.52
C SER A 515 26.26 -6.78 -11.77
N PRO A 516 25.55 -7.71 -12.41
CA PRO A 516 24.50 -7.34 -13.36
C PRO A 516 23.55 -6.32 -12.68
N GLY A 517 23.17 -5.28 -13.42
CA GLY A 517 22.29 -4.21 -12.89
C GLY A 517 22.99 -3.05 -12.16
N ALA A 518 24.30 -3.18 -11.82
CA ALA A 518 25.05 -2.05 -11.25
C ALA A 518 25.26 -0.95 -12.31
N SER A 519 24.83 0.29 -12.03
CA SER A 519 24.85 1.45 -12.95
C SER A 519 24.25 1.15 -14.34
N ALA A 520 23.21 0.32 -14.40
CA ALA A 520 22.57 -0.12 -15.64
C ALA A 520 21.09 0.31 -15.77
N GLY A 521 20.56 1.00 -14.79
CA GLY A 521 19.18 1.46 -14.77
C GLY A 521 18.93 2.70 -15.62
N GLN A 522 17.70 2.90 -16.00
CA GLN A 522 17.20 4.12 -16.65
C GLN A 522 16.99 5.23 -15.61
N VAL A 523 17.36 6.45 -15.97
CA VAL A 523 17.01 7.62 -15.14
C VAL A 523 15.52 7.90 -15.28
N ILE A 524 14.78 7.80 -14.18
CA ILE A 524 13.35 8.08 -14.10
C ILE A 524 13.18 9.39 -13.32
N PRO A 525 12.65 10.46 -13.93
CA PRO A 525 12.49 11.74 -13.27
C PRO A 525 11.74 11.62 -11.95
N ASN A 526 12.33 12.19 -10.86
CA ASN A 526 11.79 12.19 -9.51
C ASN A 526 11.75 10.81 -8.79
N PHE A 527 12.16 9.71 -9.45
CA PHE A 527 12.22 8.37 -8.84
C PHE A 527 13.65 7.81 -8.77
N SER A 528 14.54 8.23 -9.67
CA SER A 528 15.95 7.80 -9.67
C SER A 528 16.88 8.86 -9.08
N ASP A 529 16.38 9.84 -8.36
CA ASP A 529 17.17 10.91 -7.77
C ASP A 529 18.16 10.35 -6.72
N GLY A 530 19.33 11.00 -6.61
CA GLY A 530 20.32 10.68 -5.59
C GLY A 530 21.23 9.48 -5.90
N TYR A 531 21.21 8.91 -7.10
CA TYR A 531 22.16 7.87 -7.49
C TYR A 531 23.60 8.42 -7.66
N ILE A 532 24.58 7.55 -7.47
CA ILE A 532 26.00 7.84 -7.63
C ILE A 532 26.50 7.11 -8.88
N GLY A 533 27.23 7.80 -9.74
CA GLY A 533 27.80 7.22 -10.96
C GLY A 533 27.14 7.70 -12.24
N THR A 534 27.22 6.91 -13.31
CA THR A 534 26.75 7.28 -14.65
C THR A 534 25.27 7.00 -14.89
N ALA A 535 24.70 6.07 -14.14
CA ALA A 535 23.30 5.67 -14.17
C ALA A 535 22.89 5.10 -12.81
N PRO A 536 21.59 5.05 -12.49
CA PRO A 536 21.14 4.40 -11.26
C PRO A 536 21.39 2.89 -11.31
N ASP A 537 21.55 2.28 -10.13
CA ASP A 537 21.51 0.82 -10.02
C ASP A 537 20.07 0.32 -10.23
N ILE A 538 19.95 -0.87 -10.76
CA ILE A 538 18.70 -1.61 -10.79
C ILE A 538 18.43 -2.17 -9.39
N GLY A 539 17.20 -2.03 -8.90
CA GLY A 539 16.80 -2.48 -7.56
C GLY A 539 16.58 -1.36 -6.55
N ALA A 540 16.18 -1.74 -5.34
CA ALA A 540 15.76 -0.81 -4.29
C ALA A 540 16.92 0.00 -3.69
N HIS A 541 18.10 -0.61 -3.63
CA HIS A 541 19.28 -0.02 -3.01
C HIS A 541 20.25 0.51 -4.07
N GLN A 542 20.82 1.67 -3.83
CA GLN A 542 21.84 2.26 -4.69
C GLN A 542 23.23 2.11 -4.05
N HIS A 543 24.25 1.79 -4.84
CA HIS A 543 25.61 1.72 -4.33
C HIS A 543 26.08 3.10 -3.82
N GLY A 544 26.86 3.11 -2.74
CA GLY A 544 27.31 4.34 -2.09
C GLY A 544 26.23 5.13 -1.36
N GLY A 545 24.98 4.75 -1.47
CA GLY A 545 23.89 5.27 -0.66
C GLY A 545 23.84 4.61 0.72
N PRO A 546 23.16 5.22 1.71
CA PRO A 546 22.93 4.56 3.00
C PRO A 546 22.03 3.33 2.81
N PRO A 547 22.24 2.27 3.60
CA PRO A 547 21.31 1.14 3.62
C PRO A 547 19.91 1.58 4.06
N ILE A 548 18.88 0.88 3.58
CA ILE A 548 17.49 1.16 3.98
C ILE A 548 17.24 0.48 5.32
N GLN A 549 16.69 1.23 6.27
CA GLN A 549 16.16 0.70 7.52
C GLN A 549 14.64 0.69 7.47
N TYR A 550 14.03 -0.38 7.98
CA TYR A 550 12.59 -0.61 7.97
C TYR A 550 12.03 -0.66 9.40
N GLY A 551 10.73 -0.45 9.55
CA GLY A 551 10.07 -0.57 10.84
C GLY A 551 10.26 0.65 11.76
N VAL A 552 10.05 0.45 13.06
CA VAL A 552 9.96 1.54 14.04
C VAL A 552 11.24 2.40 14.17
N GLY A 553 12.39 1.83 13.82
CA GLY A 553 13.68 2.54 13.81
C GLY A 553 13.96 3.33 12.54
N ALA A 554 13.15 3.17 11.50
CA ALA A 554 13.39 3.78 10.21
C ALA A 554 13.22 5.31 10.22
N SER A 555 13.93 5.97 9.32
CA SER A 555 13.78 7.39 9.00
C SER A 555 13.85 7.57 7.50
N GLN A 556 13.31 8.66 6.99
CA GLN A 556 13.49 9.01 5.60
C GLN A 556 14.95 9.34 5.30
N ARG A 557 15.38 9.04 4.09
CA ARG A 557 16.71 9.31 3.54
C ARG A 557 16.80 10.70 2.94
#